data_9c33d5dfefe0f4407634d19c96c4573a
#
_entry.id   9c33d5dfefe0f4407634d19c96c4573a
#
_cell.length_a   1.000
_cell.length_b   1.000
_cell.length_c   1.000
_cell.angle_alpha   90.00
_cell.angle_beta   90.00
_cell.angle_gamma   90.00
#
_symmetry.space_group_name_H-M   'P 1'
#
loop_
_entity.id
_entity.type
_entity.pdbx_description
1 polymer ?
#
loop_
_entity_poly.entity_id
_entity_poly.type
_entity_poly.pdbx_seq_one_letter_code
_entity_poly.pdbx_strand_id
1 'polypeptide(L)'
;TTYHLFRYSLEEDRLTTVCDDVSFINAIVSSNEGVVYFATESRGLWRISGESRLQIKDTGENYSVLTVASDNNLWVGTKQGNVYGYSPDTNDFISRTKDCGLTGDAVLDIKSDDDGNLWILTSQRVMVYHPGTHIFTMISCADSWINLEDFQSLYKGPRGEMSVGGRGGIVTFPHYNEKKRRIP
;
A
#
# COMPACT_ATOMS: atom_id res chain seq x y z
N THR A 1 -2.20 19.23 20.36
CA THR A 1 -3.20 19.34 19.29
C THR A 1 -3.85 17.98 19.13
N THR A 2 -5.17 17.92 19.32
CA THR A 2 -5.93 16.68 19.19
C THR A 2 -6.45 16.60 17.76
N TYR A 3 -6.23 15.45 17.11
CA TYR A 3 -6.76 15.18 15.78
C TYR A 3 -7.97 14.26 15.90
N HIS A 4 -8.91 14.39 14.97
CA HIS A 4 -10.13 13.61 14.93
C HIS A 4 -10.29 12.98 13.55
N LEU A 5 -10.90 11.80 13.50
CA LEU A 5 -11.37 11.20 12.26
C LEU A 5 -12.87 11.36 12.19
N PHE A 6 -13.34 11.95 11.09
CA PHE A 6 -14.75 12.19 10.85
C PHE A 6 -15.24 11.33 9.67
N ARG A 7 -16.52 10.97 9.72
CA ARG A 7 -17.27 10.42 8.60
C ARG A 7 -18.38 11.37 8.22
N TYR A 8 -18.45 11.72 6.94
CA TYR A 8 -19.55 12.48 6.39
C TYR A 8 -20.49 11.57 5.60
N SER A 9 -21.79 11.58 5.95
CA SER A 9 -22.84 10.88 5.21
C SER A 9 -23.47 11.84 4.21
N LEU A 10 -23.38 11.51 2.92
CA LEU A 10 -24.02 12.29 1.86
C LEU A 10 -25.55 12.19 1.89
N GLU A 11 -26.10 11.05 2.34
CA GLU A 11 -27.55 10.81 2.42
C GLU A 11 -28.18 11.61 3.56
N GLU A 12 -27.51 11.65 4.70
CA GLU A 12 -28.02 12.31 5.91
C GLU A 12 -27.55 13.77 6.04
N ASP A 13 -26.65 14.21 5.14
CA ASP A 13 -25.96 15.53 5.21
C ASP A 13 -25.36 15.78 6.62
N ARG A 14 -24.70 14.72 7.17
CA ARG A 14 -24.25 14.74 8.56
C ARG A 14 -22.79 14.32 8.72
N LEU A 15 -22.08 15.12 9.51
CA LEU A 15 -20.74 14.79 9.98
C LEU A 15 -20.82 14.07 11.33
N THR A 16 -20.17 12.92 11.45
CA THR A 16 -20.05 12.16 12.69
C THR A 16 -18.60 11.95 13.06
N THR A 17 -18.25 12.11 14.32
CA THR A 17 -16.93 11.77 14.82
C THR A 17 -16.82 10.25 14.92
N VAL A 18 -15.84 9.69 14.21
CA VAL A 18 -15.55 8.25 14.22
C VAL A 18 -14.54 7.93 15.31
N CYS A 19 -13.59 8.82 15.50
CA CYS A 19 -12.50 8.62 16.44
C CYS A 19 -11.98 9.97 16.94
N ASP A 20 -11.92 10.10 18.26
CA ASP A 20 -11.29 11.21 18.95
C ASP A 20 -9.87 10.83 19.37
N ASP A 21 -9.04 11.83 19.62
CA ASP A 21 -7.70 11.67 20.17
C ASP A 21 -6.80 10.72 19.33
N VAL A 22 -6.83 10.88 18.02
CA VAL A 22 -5.85 10.26 17.12
C VAL A 22 -4.63 11.18 16.96
N SER A 23 -3.46 10.60 16.71
CA SER A 23 -2.32 11.39 16.24
C SER A 23 -2.49 11.70 14.74
N PHE A 24 -1.54 12.41 14.15
CA PHE A 24 -1.57 12.73 12.73
C PHE A 24 -1.78 11.47 11.88
N ILE A 25 -2.78 11.47 11.01
CA ILE A 25 -3.10 10.35 10.12
C ILE A 25 -2.27 10.48 8.85
N ASN A 26 -1.40 9.49 8.61
CA ASN A 26 -0.51 9.45 7.45
C ASN A 26 -1.17 8.82 6.22
N ALA A 27 -1.99 7.81 6.44
CA ALA A 27 -2.65 7.07 5.36
C ALA A 27 -4.00 6.51 5.82
N ILE A 28 -4.93 6.41 4.89
CA ILE A 28 -6.25 5.82 5.10
C ILE A 28 -6.65 5.03 3.85
N VAL A 29 -7.28 3.89 4.05
CA VAL A 29 -7.83 3.04 2.98
C VAL A 29 -9.08 2.33 3.46
N SER A 30 -10.01 2.04 2.56
CA SER A 30 -11.17 1.20 2.85
C SER A 30 -11.13 -0.10 2.04
N SER A 31 -11.64 -1.18 2.63
CA SER A 31 -11.93 -2.40 1.91
C SER A 31 -13.28 -2.30 1.18
N ASN A 32 -13.55 -3.24 0.27
CA ASN A 32 -14.84 -3.35 -0.41
C ASN A 32 -16.00 -3.68 0.55
N GLU A 33 -15.69 -4.18 1.73
CA GLU A 33 -16.65 -4.50 2.80
C GLU A 33 -16.94 -3.31 3.72
N GLY A 34 -16.37 -2.14 3.41
CA GLY A 34 -16.57 -0.92 4.20
C GLY A 34 -15.73 -0.87 5.48
N VAL A 35 -14.77 -1.77 5.66
CA VAL A 35 -13.79 -1.68 6.74
C VAL A 35 -12.77 -0.59 6.41
N VAL A 36 -12.54 0.33 7.33
CA VAL A 36 -11.57 1.40 7.18
C VAL A 36 -10.31 1.08 7.98
N TYR A 37 -9.16 1.19 7.32
CA TYR A 37 -7.84 1.12 7.95
C TYR A 37 -7.18 2.49 7.89
N PHE A 38 -6.53 2.89 8.96
CA PHE A 38 -5.73 4.12 8.97
C PHE A 38 -4.45 3.95 9.77
N ALA A 39 -3.43 4.61 9.30
CA ALA A 39 -2.12 4.67 9.96
C ALA A 39 -1.91 6.06 10.54
N THR A 40 -1.33 6.09 11.73
CA THR A 40 -1.01 7.32 12.44
C THR A 40 0.49 7.46 12.64
N GLU A 41 0.95 8.69 12.84
CA GLU A 41 2.37 8.99 13.01
C GLU A 41 2.98 8.34 14.24
N SER A 42 2.23 8.27 15.36
CA SER A 42 2.77 7.86 16.65
C SER A 42 1.93 6.84 17.42
N ARG A 43 0.77 6.44 16.89
CA ARG A 43 -0.13 5.49 17.56
C ARG A 43 -0.46 4.26 16.71
N GLY A 44 0.38 3.98 15.73
CA GLY A 44 0.34 2.76 14.96
C GLY A 44 -0.80 2.66 13.94
N LEU A 45 -1.22 1.42 13.69
CA LEU A 45 -2.17 1.01 12.67
C LEU A 45 -3.50 0.61 13.31
N TRP A 46 -4.59 1.08 12.73
CA TRP A 46 -5.94 0.91 13.25
C TRP A 46 -6.91 0.37 12.21
N ARG A 47 -7.93 -0.33 12.70
CA ARG A 47 -9.07 -0.82 11.93
C ARG A 47 -10.37 -0.32 12.53
N ILE A 48 -11.30 0.12 11.68
CA ILE A 48 -12.66 0.47 12.04
C ILE A 48 -13.62 -0.39 11.20
N SER A 49 -14.55 -1.05 11.89
CA SER A 49 -15.62 -1.84 11.27
C SER A 49 -16.92 -1.52 12.00
N GLY A 50 -17.84 -0.82 11.33
CA GLY A 50 -19.04 -0.29 11.98
C GLY A 50 -18.67 0.69 13.11
N GLU A 51 -19.09 0.36 14.34
CA GLU A 51 -18.76 1.13 15.54
C GLU A 51 -17.51 0.60 16.28
N SER A 52 -16.99 -0.56 15.86
CA SER A 52 -15.84 -1.18 16.49
C SER A 52 -14.54 -0.57 16.01
N ARG A 53 -13.64 -0.24 16.94
CA ARG A 53 -12.29 0.24 16.68
C ARG A 53 -11.28 -0.72 17.30
N LEU A 54 -10.32 -1.17 16.50
CA LEU A 54 -9.26 -2.07 16.93
C LEU A 54 -7.89 -1.49 16.54
N GLN A 55 -6.97 -1.41 17.48
CA GLN A 55 -5.56 -1.17 17.16
C GLN A 55 -4.92 -2.48 16.71
N ILE A 56 -4.49 -2.53 15.45
CA ILE A 56 -3.87 -3.72 14.87
C ILE A 56 -2.44 -3.86 15.39
N LYS A 57 -1.68 -2.78 15.35
CA LYS A 57 -0.26 -2.79 15.71
C LYS A 57 0.23 -1.39 16.09
N ASP A 58 1.06 -1.39 17.13
CA ASP A 58 1.84 -0.22 17.54
C ASP A 58 3.29 -0.68 17.73
N THR A 59 4.15 -0.38 16.77
CA THR A 59 5.58 -0.73 16.81
C THR A 59 6.48 0.49 16.92
N GLY A 60 5.87 1.69 16.95
CA GLY A 60 6.61 2.96 16.85
C GLY A 60 7.16 3.23 15.45
N GLU A 61 6.79 2.43 14.45
CA GLU A 61 7.16 2.65 13.05
C GLU A 61 6.24 3.66 12.38
N ASN A 62 6.80 4.39 11.42
CA ASN A 62 6.03 5.34 10.61
C ASN A 62 5.37 4.60 9.43
N TYR A 63 4.17 4.11 9.65
CA TYR A 63 3.33 3.52 8.60
C TYR A 63 2.84 4.63 7.67
N SER A 64 3.32 4.64 6.44
CA SER A 64 3.08 5.75 5.50
C SER A 64 2.19 5.37 4.33
N VAL A 65 2.09 4.09 4.02
CA VAL A 65 1.34 3.59 2.87
C VAL A 65 0.46 2.43 3.28
N LEU A 66 -0.80 2.47 2.86
CA LEU A 66 -1.78 1.40 3.07
C LEU A 66 -2.44 1.04 1.75
N THR A 67 -2.62 -0.25 1.50
CA THR A 67 -3.47 -0.75 0.42
C THR A 67 -4.19 -2.03 0.84
N VAL A 68 -5.44 -2.17 0.44
CA VAL A 68 -6.19 -3.42 0.58
C VAL A 68 -6.12 -4.15 -0.75
N ALA A 69 -5.60 -5.37 -0.74
CA ALA A 69 -5.51 -6.21 -1.93
C ALA A 69 -6.86 -6.89 -2.23
N SER A 70 -6.94 -7.55 -3.39
CA SER A 70 -8.17 -8.23 -3.84
C SER A 70 -8.62 -9.37 -2.93
N ASP A 71 -7.70 -9.94 -2.14
CA ASP A 71 -7.94 -10.98 -1.13
C ASP A 71 -8.34 -10.42 0.25
N ASN A 72 -8.69 -9.12 0.33
CA ASN A 72 -8.99 -8.37 1.54
C ASN A 72 -7.82 -8.24 2.55
N ASN A 73 -6.64 -8.75 2.26
CA ASN A 73 -5.47 -8.50 3.10
C ASN A 73 -5.02 -7.05 2.99
N LEU A 74 -4.65 -6.47 4.13
CA LEU A 74 -4.07 -5.13 4.18
C LEU A 74 -2.55 -5.23 4.04
N TRP A 75 -2.00 -4.43 3.14
CA TRP A 75 -0.57 -4.25 2.99
C TRP A 75 -0.14 -2.89 3.45
N VAL A 76 0.97 -2.87 4.16
CA VAL A 76 1.46 -1.70 4.88
C VAL A 76 2.91 -1.45 4.51
N GLY A 77 3.21 -0.23 4.08
CA GLY A 77 4.57 0.23 3.83
C GLY A 77 5.00 1.28 4.85
N THR A 78 6.30 1.33 5.16
CA THR A 78 6.86 2.28 6.10
C THR A 78 7.93 3.18 5.46
N LYS A 79 8.18 4.34 6.06
CA LYS A 79 9.29 5.21 5.66
C LYS A 79 10.66 4.59 5.93
N GLN A 80 10.74 3.60 6.81
CA GLN A 80 11.95 2.84 7.12
C GLN A 80 12.24 1.72 6.13
N GLY A 81 11.36 1.52 5.13
CA GLY A 81 11.52 0.48 4.11
C GLY A 81 11.00 -0.88 4.50
N ASN A 82 10.14 -0.97 5.51
CA ASN A 82 9.50 -2.21 5.89
C ASN A 82 8.17 -2.40 5.16
N VAL A 83 7.84 -3.65 4.86
CA VAL A 83 6.55 -4.07 4.30
C VAL A 83 5.94 -5.14 5.18
N TYR A 84 4.66 -4.98 5.48
CA TYR A 84 3.88 -5.90 6.29
C TYR A 84 2.61 -6.30 5.58
N GLY A 85 2.19 -7.54 5.79
CA GLY A 85 0.86 -8.04 5.46
C GLY A 85 0.03 -8.24 6.73
N TYR A 86 -1.20 -7.80 6.72
CA TYR A 86 -2.17 -8.05 7.78
C TYR A 86 -3.36 -8.80 7.19
N SER A 87 -3.67 -9.95 7.80
CA SER A 87 -4.86 -10.73 7.48
C SER A 87 -5.95 -10.43 8.50
N PRO A 88 -7.08 -9.84 8.10
CA PRO A 88 -8.18 -9.55 9.01
C PRO A 88 -8.88 -10.82 9.53
N ASP A 89 -8.81 -11.95 8.81
CA ASP A 89 -9.44 -13.21 9.16
C ASP A 89 -8.72 -13.92 10.31
N THR A 90 -7.39 -13.92 10.28
CA THR A 90 -6.54 -14.57 11.31
C THR A 90 -6.01 -13.58 12.34
N ASN A 91 -6.15 -12.28 12.08
CA ASN A 91 -5.54 -11.20 12.85
C ASN A 91 -4.00 -11.25 12.88
N ASP A 92 -3.38 -11.89 11.88
CA ASP A 92 -1.93 -11.99 11.77
C ASP A 92 -1.34 -10.73 11.13
N PHE A 93 -0.29 -10.19 11.75
CA PHE A 93 0.51 -9.10 11.22
C PHE A 93 1.94 -9.57 10.98
N ILE A 94 2.30 -9.82 9.73
CA ILE A 94 3.53 -10.51 9.35
C ILE A 94 4.45 -9.57 8.56
N SER A 95 5.72 -9.49 8.95
CA SER A 95 6.74 -8.78 8.19
C SER A 95 7.08 -9.55 6.91
N ARG A 96 7.08 -8.84 5.78
CA ARG A 96 7.49 -9.32 4.46
C ARG A 96 8.75 -8.64 3.94
N THR A 97 9.37 -7.80 4.75
CA THR A 97 10.53 -6.99 4.38
C THR A 97 11.71 -7.84 3.88
N LYS A 98 12.02 -8.92 4.58
CA LYS A 98 13.13 -9.80 4.19
C LYS A 98 12.85 -10.55 2.89
N ASP A 99 11.60 -10.97 2.69
CA ASP A 99 11.19 -11.70 1.50
C ASP A 99 11.29 -10.80 0.25
N CYS A 100 11.14 -9.49 0.41
CA CYS A 100 11.23 -8.51 -0.67
C CYS A 100 12.65 -8.12 -1.06
N GLY A 101 13.66 -8.48 -0.29
CA GLY A 101 15.01 -7.95 -0.49
C GLY A 101 15.10 -6.43 -0.33
N LEU A 102 14.20 -5.85 0.45
CA LEU A 102 14.21 -4.42 0.77
C LEU A 102 15.38 -4.11 1.70
N THR A 103 16.12 -3.07 1.37
CA THR A 103 17.36 -2.68 2.05
C THR A 103 17.25 -1.33 2.75
N GLY A 104 16.05 -0.99 3.24
CA GLY A 104 15.81 0.25 3.97
C GLY A 104 15.38 1.43 3.11
N ASP A 105 15.10 1.22 1.81
CA ASP A 105 14.53 2.25 0.93
C ASP A 105 13.08 2.53 1.32
N ALA A 106 12.75 3.79 1.60
CA ALA A 106 11.40 4.17 1.99
C ALA A 106 10.34 3.65 1.01
N VAL A 107 9.30 3.03 1.52
CA VAL A 107 8.14 2.63 0.71
C VAL A 107 7.29 3.87 0.42
N LEU A 108 7.14 4.18 -0.85
CA LEU A 108 6.44 5.38 -1.33
C LEU A 108 4.98 5.09 -1.69
N ASP A 109 4.74 3.93 -2.31
CA ASP A 109 3.37 3.53 -2.70
C ASP A 109 3.27 2.00 -2.81
N ILE A 110 2.05 1.47 -2.62
CA ILE A 110 1.71 0.07 -2.84
C ILE A 110 0.35 0.02 -3.54
N LYS A 111 0.24 -0.73 -4.64
CA LYS A 111 -1.01 -0.97 -5.36
C LYS A 111 -1.15 -2.45 -5.72
N SER A 112 -2.38 -2.96 -5.77
CA SER A 112 -2.64 -4.28 -6.32
C SER A 112 -3.09 -4.18 -7.77
N ASP A 113 -2.57 -5.06 -8.64
CA ASP A 113 -3.07 -5.23 -10.00
C ASP A 113 -4.31 -6.14 -10.05
N ASP A 114 -4.83 -6.40 -11.26
CA ASP A 114 -6.03 -7.22 -11.43
C ASP A 114 -5.79 -8.73 -11.24
N ASP A 115 -4.53 -9.17 -11.30
CA ASP A 115 -4.12 -10.55 -11.00
C ASP A 115 -3.85 -10.77 -9.51
N GLY A 116 -4.01 -9.73 -8.68
CA GLY A 116 -3.77 -9.77 -7.24
C GLY A 116 -2.30 -9.65 -6.86
N ASN A 117 -1.41 -9.35 -7.81
CA ASN A 117 -0.03 -9.04 -7.46
C ASN A 117 0.07 -7.65 -6.83
N LEU A 118 1.08 -7.46 -6.00
CA LEU A 118 1.32 -6.18 -5.35
C LEU A 118 2.53 -5.49 -5.96
N TRP A 119 2.29 -4.32 -6.47
CA TRP A 119 3.32 -3.40 -6.93
C TRP A 119 3.76 -2.54 -5.77
N ILE A 120 5.05 -2.58 -5.47
CA ILE A 120 5.66 -1.86 -4.36
C ILE A 120 6.66 -0.88 -4.94
N LEU A 121 6.42 0.39 -4.71
CA LEU A 121 7.30 1.48 -5.10
C LEU A 121 8.14 1.91 -3.90
N THR A 122 9.44 1.91 -4.08
CA THR A 122 10.38 2.54 -3.14
C THR A 122 11.05 3.74 -3.79
N SER A 123 11.85 4.47 -3.03
CA SER A 123 12.65 5.58 -3.56
C SER A 123 13.69 5.16 -4.62
N GLN A 124 13.98 3.86 -4.74
CA GLN A 124 15.03 3.34 -5.62
C GLN A 124 14.52 2.29 -6.63
N ARG A 125 13.36 1.67 -6.39
CA ARG A 125 12.96 0.45 -7.09
C ARG A 125 11.46 0.33 -7.25
N VAL A 126 11.07 -0.42 -8.28
CA VAL A 126 9.73 -0.96 -8.44
C VAL A 126 9.81 -2.47 -8.31
N MET A 127 8.98 -3.03 -7.46
CA MET A 127 8.93 -4.46 -7.22
C MET A 127 7.51 -4.97 -7.36
N VAL A 128 7.37 -6.23 -7.79
CA VAL A 128 6.10 -6.94 -7.84
C VAL A 128 6.19 -8.16 -6.93
N TYR A 129 5.30 -8.22 -5.96
CA TYR A 129 5.11 -9.40 -5.11
C TYR A 129 3.98 -10.25 -5.65
N HIS A 130 4.23 -11.54 -5.76
CA HIS A 130 3.29 -12.55 -6.22
C HIS A 130 2.80 -13.38 -5.03
N PRO A 131 1.59 -13.11 -4.47
CA PRO A 131 1.12 -13.78 -3.26
C PRO A 131 1.02 -15.30 -3.38
N GLY A 132 0.64 -15.80 -4.56
CA GLY A 132 0.50 -17.24 -4.79
C GLY A 132 1.81 -18.04 -4.75
N THR A 133 2.94 -17.41 -4.99
CA THR A 133 4.28 -18.03 -4.99
C THR A 133 5.18 -17.51 -3.89
N HIS A 134 4.77 -16.44 -3.22
CA HIS A 134 5.57 -15.68 -2.24
C HIS A 134 6.90 -15.16 -2.82
N ILE A 135 6.95 -14.88 -4.13
CA ILE A 135 8.13 -14.37 -4.81
C ILE A 135 8.00 -12.88 -5.07
N PHE A 136 9.09 -12.15 -4.86
CA PHE A 136 9.24 -10.78 -5.28
C PHE A 136 10.09 -10.69 -6.55
N THR A 137 9.60 -9.96 -7.54
CA THR A 137 10.32 -9.66 -8.77
C THR A 137 10.66 -8.18 -8.81
N MET A 138 11.93 -7.86 -8.97
CA MET A 138 12.35 -6.48 -9.19
C MET A 138 12.15 -6.12 -10.66
N ILE A 139 11.45 -5.01 -10.92
CA ILE A 139 11.34 -4.45 -12.26
C ILE A 139 12.54 -3.52 -12.47
N SER A 140 13.39 -3.88 -13.41
CA SER A 140 14.47 -2.99 -13.83
C SER A 140 13.93 -1.99 -14.86
N CYS A 141 14.03 -0.72 -14.55
CA CYS A 141 13.79 0.34 -15.53
C CYS A 141 15.06 0.68 -16.34
N ALA A 142 16.15 -0.05 -16.12
CA ALA A 142 17.45 0.22 -16.78
C ALA A 142 17.40 0.03 -18.29
N ASP A 143 16.48 -0.79 -18.80
CA ASP A 143 16.28 -1.00 -20.24
C ASP A 143 15.25 -0.03 -20.84
N SER A 144 14.65 0.84 -20.02
CA SER A 144 13.78 1.89 -20.52
C SER A 144 14.62 3.10 -20.94
N TRP A 145 14.31 3.67 -22.08
CA TRP A 145 14.90 4.92 -22.57
C TRP A 145 14.64 6.13 -21.66
N ILE A 146 13.87 5.91 -20.60
CA ILE A 146 13.48 6.91 -19.62
C ILE A 146 14.25 6.64 -18.34
N ASN A 147 15.18 7.53 -18.04
CA ASN A 147 15.82 7.56 -16.73
C ASN A 147 14.83 8.16 -15.72
N LEU A 148 14.06 7.30 -15.06
CA LEU A 148 13.16 7.72 -13.99
C LEU A 148 14.00 7.93 -12.73
N GLU A 149 14.30 9.17 -12.47
CA GLU A 149 14.85 9.58 -11.18
C GLU A 149 13.70 9.95 -10.24
N ASP A 150 13.91 9.76 -8.94
CA ASP A 150 12.96 10.16 -7.92
C ASP A 150 11.53 9.63 -8.16
N PHE A 151 11.35 8.33 -8.09
CA PHE A 151 10.03 7.70 -8.11
C PHE A 151 9.12 8.30 -7.04
N GLN A 152 7.84 8.57 -7.39
CA GLN A 152 6.93 9.25 -6.48
C GLN A 152 5.57 8.58 -6.31
N SER A 153 5.05 7.92 -7.35
CA SER A 153 3.70 7.37 -7.30
C SER A 153 3.51 6.17 -8.21
N LEU A 154 2.60 5.29 -7.81
CA LEU A 154 2.01 4.24 -8.62
C LEU A 154 0.58 4.62 -8.98
N TYR A 155 0.19 4.30 -10.19
CA TYR A 155 -1.18 4.43 -10.65
C TYR A 155 -1.63 3.14 -11.33
N LYS A 156 -2.82 2.66 -10.97
CA LYS A 156 -3.51 1.57 -11.65
C LYS A 156 -4.56 2.16 -12.58
N GLY A 157 -4.40 1.94 -13.85
CA GLY A 157 -5.35 2.41 -14.85
C GLY A 157 -6.57 1.52 -14.99
N PRO A 158 -7.60 2.01 -15.70
CA PRO A 158 -8.90 1.32 -15.80
C PRO A 158 -8.86 0.00 -16.60
N ARG A 159 -7.78 -0.26 -17.33
CA ARG A 159 -7.56 -1.50 -18.10
C ARG A 159 -6.57 -2.45 -17.41
N GLY A 160 -6.26 -2.22 -16.13
CA GLY A 160 -5.32 -3.01 -15.35
C GLY A 160 -3.85 -2.68 -15.62
N GLU A 161 -3.55 -1.66 -16.44
CA GLU A 161 -2.19 -1.18 -16.62
C GLU A 161 -1.66 -0.52 -15.35
N MET A 162 -0.39 -0.77 -15.04
CA MET A 162 0.30 -0.12 -13.93
C MET A 162 1.23 0.96 -14.47
N SER A 163 1.18 2.14 -13.90
CA SER A 163 2.07 3.25 -14.27
C SER A 163 2.88 3.72 -13.08
N VAL A 164 4.13 4.03 -13.34
CA VAL A 164 5.08 4.58 -12.36
C VAL A 164 5.44 5.98 -12.80
N GLY A 165 5.23 6.95 -11.93
CA GLY A 165 5.61 8.34 -12.14
C GLY A 165 6.85 8.72 -11.34
N GLY A 166 7.71 9.53 -11.96
CA GLY A 166 8.93 10.07 -11.35
C GLY A 166 9.38 11.34 -12.05
N ARG A 167 10.55 11.86 -11.68
CA ARG A 167 11.12 13.07 -12.26
C ARG A 167 11.42 12.75 -13.70
N GLY A 168 11.38 12.49 -14.57
CA GLY A 168 11.69 12.23 -15.98
C GLY A 168 10.47 11.82 -16.79
N GLY A 169 9.35 11.54 -16.14
CA GLY A 169 8.13 11.16 -16.82
C GLY A 169 7.35 10.02 -16.20
N ILE A 170 6.65 9.28 -17.03
CA ILE A 170 5.80 8.16 -16.65
C ILE A 170 6.18 6.94 -17.48
N VAL A 171 6.33 5.80 -16.82
CA VAL A 171 6.43 4.49 -17.48
C VAL A 171 5.17 3.70 -17.21
N THR A 172 4.55 3.20 -18.25
CA THR A 172 3.35 2.37 -18.16
C THR A 172 3.69 0.93 -18.53
N PHE A 173 3.36 0.02 -17.62
CA PHE A 173 3.45 -1.41 -17.82
C PHE A 173 2.06 -1.90 -18.23
N PRO A 174 1.90 -2.46 -19.44
CA PRO A 174 0.66 -3.13 -19.78
C PRO A 174 0.45 -4.29 -18.85
N HIS A 175 -0.76 -4.78 -18.74
CA HIS A 175 -1.14 -5.89 -17.86
C HIS A 175 -0.01 -6.91 -17.70
N TYR A 176 0.50 -7.06 -16.48
CA TYR A 176 1.70 -7.87 -16.19
C TYR A 176 1.36 -9.34 -16.38
N ASN A 177 1.90 -9.95 -17.43
CA ASN A 177 1.72 -11.37 -17.71
C ASN A 177 3.08 -12.08 -17.66
N GLU A 178 3.34 -12.86 -16.61
CA GLU A 178 4.58 -13.64 -16.43
C GLU A 178 4.92 -14.55 -17.64
N LYS A 179 3.90 -15.01 -18.39
CA LYS A 179 4.12 -15.92 -19.52
C LYS A 179 4.86 -15.29 -20.70
N LYS A 180 5.01 -13.95 -20.77
CA LYS A 180 5.72 -13.25 -21.84
C LYS A 180 7.21 -13.00 -21.57
N ARG A 181 7.73 -13.37 -20.41
CA ARG A 181 9.15 -13.15 -20.04
C ARG A 181 10.10 -14.28 -20.47
N ARG A 182 9.80 -14.98 -21.55
CA ARG A 182 10.83 -15.77 -22.27
C ARG A 182 11.41 -14.89 -23.38
N ILE A 183 12.34 -14.03 -23.01
CA ILE A 183 13.28 -13.43 -23.93
C ILE A 183 14.37 -14.48 -24.19
N PRO A 184 14.68 -14.75 -25.45
CA PRO A 184 15.68 -15.76 -25.84
C PRO A 184 17.07 -15.40 -25.36
#